data_2e7ccb3a808128d47e81fd92a227ae5a
#
_entry.id   2e7ccb3a808128d47e81fd92a227ae5a
#
_cell.length_a   1.000
_cell.length_b   1.000
_cell.length_c   1.000
_cell.angle_alpha   90.00
_cell.angle_beta   90.00
_cell.angle_gamma   90.00
#
_symmetry.space_group_name_H-M   'P 1'
#
loop_
_entity.id
_entity.type
_entity.pdbx_description
1 polymer ?
#
loop_
_entity_poly.entity_id
_entity_poly.type
_entity_poly.pdbx_seq_one_letter_code
_entity_poly.pdbx_strand_id
1 'polypeptide(L)'
;MATRTPDPKSTANGTAPAIDSVSKAIIEQLQEDGRRPYAAIGKAVGLSEAAVRQRVQKLLDQGVMQIVAVTDPLTLGFRRQAMVGVNVQGDIEPVADALAEMEEVDYVVVTAGSFDLLIEVVCEDDDHLLETINKRIRTLPGVRSTESFVYMKLRKQTYTWGTR
;
A
#
# COMPACT_ATOMS: atom_id res chain seq x y z
N MET A 1 12.14 15.10 6.30
CA MET A 1 11.49 15.55 5.06
C MET A 1 10.86 14.31 4.46
N ALA A 2 9.65 13.95 4.95
CA ALA A 2 8.94 12.73 4.55
C ALA A 2 8.50 12.89 3.10
N THR A 3 8.94 12.00 2.23
CA THR A 3 8.43 11.88 0.87
C THR A 3 7.01 11.33 0.98
N ARG A 4 6.05 12.24 0.87
CA ARG A 4 4.63 11.94 0.81
C ARG A 4 4.40 10.84 -0.24
N THR A 5 3.87 9.71 0.20
CA THR A 5 3.33 8.68 -0.69
C THR A 5 2.37 9.38 -1.65
N PRO A 6 2.48 9.22 -2.98
CA PRO A 6 1.51 9.80 -3.88
C PRO A 6 0.15 9.23 -3.54
N ASP A 7 -0.78 10.16 -3.23
CA ASP A 7 -2.19 9.96 -2.99
C ASP A 7 -2.75 8.95 -4.01
N PRO A 8 -3.34 7.84 -3.60
CA PRO A 8 -4.08 6.97 -4.52
C PRO A 8 -5.39 7.65 -4.91
N LYS A 9 -5.32 8.91 -5.36
CA LYS A 9 -6.49 9.62 -5.83
C LYS A 9 -7.07 8.93 -7.02
N SER A 10 -8.25 8.40 -6.75
CA SER A 10 -9.32 8.26 -7.71
C SER A 10 -9.15 7.20 -8.79
N THR A 11 -9.38 5.96 -8.42
CA THR A 11 -10.07 5.06 -9.35
C THR A 11 -11.59 5.31 -9.28
N ALA A 12 -11.98 6.57 -9.33
CA ALA A 12 -13.35 6.94 -9.67
C ALA A 12 -13.52 6.76 -11.17
N ASN A 13 -14.10 5.65 -11.62
CA ASN A 13 -14.75 5.48 -12.95
C ASN A 13 -13.99 5.96 -14.20
N GLY A 14 -12.67 5.91 -14.22
CA GLY A 14 -11.86 6.06 -15.42
C GLY A 14 -11.33 4.70 -15.84
N THR A 15 -11.55 4.29 -17.07
CA THR A 15 -10.90 3.10 -17.66
C THR A 15 -9.41 3.21 -17.35
N ALA A 16 -8.86 2.27 -16.56
CA ALA A 16 -7.44 2.25 -16.25
C ALA A 16 -6.64 2.39 -17.56
N PRO A 17 -5.59 3.22 -17.63
CA PRO A 17 -4.85 3.42 -18.86
C PRO A 17 -4.39 2.05 -19.38
N ALA A 18 -4.71 1.75 -20.64
CA ALA A 18 -4.33 0.47 -21.25
C ALA A 18 -2.80 0.38 -21.26
N ILE A 19 -2.25 -0.47 -20.41
CA ILE A 19 -0.80 -0.70 -20.31
C ILE A 19 -0.41 -1.64 -21.45
N ASP A 20 0.48 -1.18 -22.33
CA ASP A 20 0.95 -2.00 -23.45
C ASP A 20 1.78 -3.21 -22.98
N SER A 21 1.92 -4.23 -23.83
CA SER A 21 2.63 -5.47 -23.51
C SER A 21 4.10 -5.25 -23.11
N VAL A 22 4.75 -4.23 -23.68
CA VAL A 22 6.13 -3.90 -23.37
C VAL A 22 6.24 -3.30 -21.96
N SER A 23 5.33 -2.41 -21.59
CA SER A 23 5.26 -1.86 -20.24
C SER A 23 4.93 -2.93 -19.20
N LYS A 24 4.04 -3.88 -19.52
CA LYS A 24 3.77 -5.06 -18.69
C LYS A 24 5.05 -5.88 -18.45
N ALA A 25 5.80 -6.20 -19.51
CA ALA A 25 7.05 -6.91 -19.40
C ALA A 25 8.10 -6.16 -18.55
N ILE A 26 8.16 -4.83 -18.64
CA ILE A 26 9.03 -4.00 -17.77
C ILE A 26 8.59 -4.11 -16.31
N ILE A 27 7.30 -4.03 -16.02
CA ILE A 27 6.76 -4.19 -14.65
C ILE A 27 7.15 -5.56 -14.07
N GLU A 28 6.99 -6.64 -14.82
CA GLU A 28 7.36 -8.00 -14.38
C GLU A 28 8.84 -8.11 -14.02
N GLN A 29 9.73 -7.51 -14.82
CA GLN A 29 11.15 -7.47 -14.52
C GLN A 29 11.47 -6.71 -13.23
N LEU A 30 10.73 -5.62 -12.95
CA LEU A 30 10.89 -4.83 -11.74
C LEU A 30 10.20 -5.45 -10.53
N GLN A 31 9.16 -6.27 -10.72
CA GLN A 31 8.55 -7.07 -9.65
C GLN A 31 9.48 -8.19 -9.18
N GLU A 32 10.31 -8.75 -10.08
CA GLU A 32 11.34 -9.74 -9.73
C GLU A 32 12.52 -9.10 -8.99
N ASP A 33 13.01 -7.96 -9.50
CA ASP A 33 14.10 -7.20 -8.90
C ASP A 33 13.90 -5.69 -9.15
N GLY A 34 13.43 -4.98 -8.13
CA GLY A 34 13.17 -3.53 -8.20
C GLY A 34 14.43 -2.67 -8.45
N ARG A 35 15.62 -3.26 -8.38
CA ARG A 35 16.91 -2.61 -8.71
C ARG A 35 17.52 -3.10 -10.01
N ARG A 36 16.81 -3.94 -10.80
CA ARG A 36 17.32 -4.44 -12.07
C ARG A 36 17.76 -3.28 -12.98
N PRO A 37 19.00 -3.29 -13.52
CA PRO A 37 19.49 -2.21 -14.37
C PRO A 37 18.62 -2.04 -15.63
N TYR A 38 18.27 -0.81 -15.98
CA TYR A 38 17.42 -0.53 -17.14
C TYR A 38 18.05 -1.01 -18.46
N ALA A 39 19.38 -1.02 -18.56
CA ALA A 39 20.07 -1.63 -19.70
C ALA A 39 19.79 -3.14 -19.83
N ALA A 40 19.70 -3.87 -18.69
CA ALA A 40 19.36 -5.29 -18.68
C ALA A 40 17.88 -5.52 -19.06
N ILE A 41 16.97 -4.70 -18.50
CA ILE A 41 15.56 -4.70 -18.87
C ILE A 41 15.42 -4.43 -20.37
N GLY A 42 16.12 -3.43 -20.89
CA GLY A 42 16.10 -3.07 -22.32
C GLY A 42 16.45 -4.24 -23.22
N LYS A 43 17.50 -4.98 -22.87
CA LYS A 43 17.88 -6.22 -23.61
C LYS A 43 16.77 -7.27 -23.59
N ALA A 44 16.08 -7.43 -22.46
CA ALA A 44 15.02 -8.42 -22.33
C ALA A 44 13.75 -8.06 -23.13
N VAL A 45 13.43 -6.77 -23.23
CA VAL A 45 12.18 -6.28 -23.88
C VAL A 45 12.41 -5.66 -25.27
N GLY A 46 13.64 -5.69 -25.79
CA GLY A 46 13.97 -5.15 -27.12
C GLY A 46 14.00 -3.62 -27.22
N LEU A 47 14.35 -2.92 -26.13
CA LEU A 47 14.41 -1.47 -26.06
C LEU A 47 15.80 -0.95 -25.68
N SER A 48 16.07 0.32 -25.99
CA SER A 48 17.21 1.04 -25.42
C SER A 48 16.99 1.35 -23.92
N GLU A 49 18.09 1.53 -23.17
CA GLU A 49 18.01 1.95 -21.77
C GLU A 49 17.21 3.24 -21.59
N ALA A 50 17.41 4.22 -22.48
CA ALA A 50 16.69 5.50 -22.43
C ALA A 50 15.17 5.30 -22.61
N ALA A 51 14.77 4.43 -23.52
CA ALA A 51 13.34 4.12 -23.73
C ALA A 51 12.72 3.39 -22.52
N VAL A 52 13.46 2.48 -21.87
CA VAL A 52 13.01 1.84 -20.62
C VAL A 52 12.85 2.89 -19.52
N ARG A 53 13.85 3.76 -19.32
CA ARG A 53 13.80 4.84 -18.31
C ARG A 53 12.57 5.72 -18.50
N GLN A 54 12.29 6.15 -19.71
CA GLN A 54 11.14 6.98 -20.02
C GLN A 54 9.81 6.26 -19.71
N ARG A 55 9.70 4.96 -20.05
CA ARG A 55 8.50 4.16 -19.74
C ARG A 55 8.30 3.95 -18.25
N VAL A 56 9.37 3.62 -17.52
CA VAL A 56 9.34 3.47 -16.06
C VAL A 56 8.89 4.77 -15.42
N GLN A 57 9.48 5.92 -15.82
CA GLN A 57 9.08 7.20 -15.29
C GLN A 57 7.59 7.49 -15.53
N LYS A 58 7.08 7.22 -16.72
CA LYS A 58 5.65 7.38 -17.04
C LYS A 58 4.76 6.49 -16.16
N LEU A 59 5.15 5.23 -15.89
CA LEU A 59 4.40 4.33 -15.01
C LEU A 59 4.38 4.80 -13.57
N LEU A 60 5.49 5.37 -13.08
CA LEU A 60 5.58 5.99 -11.76
C LEU A 60 4.70 7.25 -11.66
N ASP A 61 4.79 8.15 -12.65
CA ASP A 61 4.02 9.41 -12.68
C ASP A 61 2.50 9.16 -12.78
N GLN A 62 2.11 8.06 -13.42
CA GLN A 62 0.71 7.65 -13.54
C GLN A 62 0.20 6.86 -12.31
N GLY A 63 1.04 6.61 -11.31
CA GLY A 63 0.67 5.82 -10.12
C GLY A 63 0.40 4.34 -10.41
N VAL A 64 0.76 3.84 -11.60
CA VAL A 64 0.60 2.42 -11.97
C VAL A 64 1.55 1.53 -11.19
N MET A 65 2.70 2.06 -10.82
CA MET A 65 3.78 1.34 -10.15
C MET A 65 4.49 2.26 -9.15
N GLN A 66 5.04 1.66 -8.10
CA GLN A 66 5.97 2.30 -7.16
C GLN A 66 7.21 1.41 -7.01
N ILE A 67 8.37 2.02 -6.78
CA ILE A 67 9.60 1.31 -6.44
C ILE A 67 9.94 1.70 -5.00
N VAL A 68 9.79 0.77 -4.09
CA VAL A 68 9.97 0.97 -2.65
C VAL A 68 10.89 -0.10 -2.06
N ALA A 69 11.53 0.20 -0.94
CA ALA A 69 12.17 -0.81 -0.12
C ALA A 69 11.11 -1.43 0.80
N VAL A 70 10.85 -2.71 0.64
CA VAL A 70 10.01 -3.45 1.57
C VAL A 70 10.87 -3.92 2.73
N THR A 71 10.46 -3.59 3.95
CA THR A 71 11.17 -3.96 5.18
C THR A 71 10.26 -4.79 6.08
N ASP A 72 10.86 -5.53 7.00
CA ASP A 72 10.14 -6.19 8.08
C ASP A 72 10.06 -5.23 9.29
N PRO A 73 8.88 -4.73 9.66
CA PRO A 73 8.73 -3.81 10.78
C PRO A 73 9.31 -4.36 12.09
N LEU A 74 9.16 -5.66 12.33
CA LEU A 74 9.69 -6.30 13.56
C LEU A 74 11.22 -6.19 13.65
N THR A 75 11.92 -6.30 12.52
CA THR A 75 13.38 -6.14 12.47
C THR A 75 13.81 -4.68 12.68
N LEU A 76 12.94 -3.72 12.37
CA LEU A 76 13.18 -2.29 12.55
C LEU A 76 12.81 -1.76 13.94
N GLY A 77 12.33 -2.63 14.85
CA GLY A 77 12.02 -2.27 16.22
C GLY A 77 10.54 -2.07 16.52
N PHE A 78 9.66 -2.12 15.52
CA PHE A 78 8.22 -2.19 15.74
C PHE A 78 7.84 -3.60 16.19
N ARG A 79 7.20 -3.72 17.33
CA ARG A 79 6.91 -5.02 17.95
C ARG A 79 5.49 -5.48 17.72
N ARG A 80 4.63 -4.61 17.20
CA ARG A 80 3.21 -4.91 16.99
C ARG A 80 2.78 -4.49 15.60
N GLN A 81 2.15 -5.45 14.95
CA GLN A 81 1.46 -5.25 13.69
C GLN A 81 0.09 -5.91 13.80
N ALA A 82 -0.95 -5.24 13.34
CA ALA A 82 -2.31 -5.76 13.41
C ALA A 82 -3.14 -5.30 12.21
N MET A 83 -4.03 -6.18 11.75
CA MET A 83 -5.18 -5.78 10.96
C MET A 83 -6.28 -5.33 11.91
N VAL A 84 -6.88 -4.18 11.65
CA VAL A 84 -8.02 -3.69 12.41
C VAL A 84 -9.21 -3.52 11.48
N GLY A 85 -10.27 -4.26 11.77
CA GLY A 85 -11.58 -4.06 11.15
C GLY A 85 -12.30 -2.91 11.83
N VAL A 86 -12.81 -1.98 11.04
CA VAL A 86 -13.52 -0.79 11.50
C VAL A 86 -14.93 -0.79 10.94
N ASN A 87 -15.93 -0.64 11.81
CA ASN A 87 -17.31 -0.39 11.41
C ASN A 87 -17.62 1.08 11.57
N VAL A 88 -18.22 1.66 10.55
CA VAL A 88 -18.54 3.09 10.45
C VAL A 88 -20.04 3.29 10.52
N GLN A 89 -20.47 4.39 11.13
CA GLN A 89 -21.84 4.87 11.09
C GLN A 89 -21.90 6.14 10.25
N GLY A 90 -22.63 6.08 9.14
CA GLY A 90 -22.75 7.19 8.19
C GLY A 90 -21.81 7.08 7.01
N ASP A 91 -21.20 8.19 6.62
CA ASP A 91 -20.28 8.26 5.47
C ASP A 91 -18.91 7.66 5.82
N ILE A 92 -18.43 6.77 4.96
CA ILE A 92 -17.16 6.05 5.15
C ILE A 92 -15.95 6.92 4.77
N GLU A 93 -16.09 7.75 3.75
CA GLU A 93 -14.97 8.51 3.17
C GLU A 93 -14.23 9.40 4.18
N PRO A 94 -14.91 10.20 5.04
CA PRO A 94 -14.21 11.02 6.02
C PRO A 94 -13.43 10.20 7.06
N VAL A 95 -13.91 9.00 7.39
CA VAL A 95 -13.22 8.09 8.32
C VAL A 95 -12.00 7.48 7.63
N ALA A 96 -12.15 7.04 6.38
CA ALA A 96 -11.06 6.47 5.58
C ALA A 96 -9.93 7.50 5.38
N ASP A 97 -10.27 8.74 5.04
CA ASP A 97 -9.31 9.83 4.89
C ASP A 97 -8.57 10.13 6.21
N ALA A 98 -9.29 10.20 7.32
CA ALA A 98 -8.69 10.45 8.63
C ALA A 98 -7.74 9.31 9.07
N LEU A 99 -8.09 8.06 8.76
CA LEU A 99 -7.24 6.90 9.02
C LEU A 99 -5.99 6.90 8.14
N ALA A 100 -6.11 7.28 6.87
CA ALA A 100 -4.99 7.33 5.93
C ALA A 100 -3.95 8.42 6.26
N GLU A 101 -4.30 9.43 7.06
CA GLU A 101 -3.36 10.47 7.53
C GLU A 101 -2.61 10.07 8.83
N MET A 102 -2.93 8.92 9.42
CA MET A 102 -2.26 8.46 10.65
C MET A 102 -0.93 7.78 10.33
N GLU A 103 0.14 8.14 11.06
CA GLU A 103 1.49 7.59 10.84
C GLU A 103 1.59 6.09 11.12
N GLU A 104 0.78 5.57 12.04
CA GLU A 104 0.77 4.15 12.41
C GLU A 104 -0.02 3.29 11.42
N VAL A 105 -0.73 3.90 10.47
CA VAL A 105 -1.59 3.22 9.51
C VAL A 105 -0.88 3.13 8.15
N ASP A 106 -0.48 1.91 7.78
CA ASP A 106 0.22 1.66 6.51
C ASP A 106 -0.72 1.29 5.36
N TYR A 107 -1.94 0.85 5.69
CA TYR A 107 -2.90 0.37 4.71
C TYR A 107 -4.33 0.70 5.14
N VAL A 108 -5.13 1.22 4.21
CA VAL A 108 -6.56 1.47 4.39
C VAL A 108 -7.29 0.97 3.16
N VAL A 109 -8.30 0.14 3.35
CA VAL A 109 -9.16 -0.33 2.26
C VAL A 109 -10.62 -0.32 2.67
N VAL A 110 -11.48 0.19 1.78
CA VAL A 110 -12.94 0.07 1.90
C VAL A 110 -13.34 -1.33 1.49
N THR A 111 -14.16 -1.98 2.28
CA THR A 111 -14.55 -3.38 2.04
C THR A 111 -16.08 -3.54 1.97
N ALA A 112 -16.52 -4.62 1.35
CA ALA A 112 -17.89 -5.07 1.39
C ALA A 112 -17.97 -6.37 2.20
N GLY A 113 -18.30 -6.28 3.50
CA GLY A 113 -18.33 -7.44 4.38
C GLY A 113 -18.71 -7.06 5.81
N SER A 114 -18.17 -7.80 6.78
CA SER A 114 -18.44 -7.58 8.21
C SER A 114 -17.85 -6.28 8.74
N PHE A 115 -16.87 -5.72 8.07
CA PHE A 115 -16.27 -4.42 8.36
C PHE A 115 -16.43 -3.51 7.15
N ASP A 116 -16.59 -2.22 7.40
CA ASP A 116 -16.64 -1.19 6.35
C ASP A 116 -15.24 -0.85 5.87
N LEU A 117 -14.26 -0.85 6.79
CA LEU A 117 -12.85 -0.62 6.49
C LEU A 117 -11.98 -1.73 7.11
N LEU A 118 -10.91 -2.10 6.42
CA LEU A 118 -9.78 -2.81 6.99
C LEU A 118 -8.55 -1.93 6.92
N ILE A 119 -7.86 -1.80 8.07
CA ILE A 119 -6.61 -1.02 8.14
C ILE A 119 -5.50 -1.89 8.73
N GLU A 120 -4.28 -1.69 8.26
CA GLU A 120 -3.10 -2.29 8.87
C GLU A 120 -2.37 -1.24 9.70
N VAL A 121 -2.06 -1.58 10.94
CA VAL A 121 -1.35 -0.70 11.87
C VAL A 121 -0.03 -1.31 12.30
N VAL A 122 1.01 -0.47 12.41
CA VAL A 122 2.35 -0.84 12.88
C VAL A 122 2.70 0.04 14.08
N CYS A 123 2.98 -0.59 15.21
CA CYS A 123 3.22 0.08 16.48
C CYS A 123 4.51 -0.41 17.16
N GLU A 124 5.11 0.44 17.99
CA GLU A 124 6.35 0.12 18.69
C GLU A 124 6.17 -1.03 19.70
N ASP A 125 5.04 -1.02 20.44
CA ASP A 125 4.73 -2.00 21.50
C ASP A 125 3.22 -2.13 21.75
N ASP A 126 2.85 -2.85 22.81
CA ASP A 126 1.46 -3.09 23.20
C ASP A 126 0.76 -1.81 23.68
N ASP A 127 1.47 -0.96 24.42
CA ASP A 127 0.91 0.30 24.94
C ASP A 127 0.63 1.26 23.79
N HIS A 128 1.54 1.36 22.83
CA HIS A 128 1.34 2.17 21.62
C HIS A 128 0.17 1.64 20.77
N LEU A 129 0.05 0.31 20.59
CA LEU A 129 -1.09 -0.28 19.88
C LEU A 129 -2.42 0.02 20.60
N LEU A 130 -2.45 -0.13 21.93
CA LEU A 130 -3.62 0.15 22.75
C LEU A 130 -4.02 1.62 22.65
N GLU A 131 -3.05 2.53 22.71
CA GLU A 131 -3.30 3.96 22.57
C GLU A 131 -3.83 4.31 21.18
N THR A 132 -3.19 3.81 20.13
CA THR A 132 -3.61 4.02 18.75
C THR A 132 -5.06 3.58 18.53
N ILE A 133 -5.42 2.37 18.97
CA ILE A 133 -6.79 1.87 18.81
C ILE A 133 -7.78 2.68 19.67
N ASN A 134 -7.53 2.85 20.95
CA ASN A 134 -8.54 3.38 21.89
C ASN A 134 -8.65 4.90 21.84
N LYS A 135 -7.51 5.61 21.69
CA LYS A 135 -7.50 7.08 21.78
C LYS A 135 -7.50 7.78 20.44
N ARG A 136 -7.08 7.08 19.38
CA ARG A 136 -6.97 7.70 18.04
C ARG A 136 -8.02 7.14 17.09
N ILE A 137 -8.09 5.81 16.88
CA ILE A 137 -9.02 5.22 15.91
C ILE A 137 -10.46 5.27 16.43
N ARG A 138 -10.72 4.74 17.64
CA ARG A 138 -12.07 4.64 18.18
C ARG A 138 -12.72 5.97 18.53
N THR A 139 -11.95 7.03 18.61
CA THR A 139 -12.44 8.40 18.88
C THR A 139 -12.73 9.19 17.62
N LEU A 140 -12.40 8.67 16.44
CA LEU A 140 -12.73 9.33 15.18
C LEU A 140 -14.26 9.43 15.03
N PRO A 141 -14.78 10.59 14.64
CA PRO A 141 -16.20 10.75 14.35
C PRO A 141 -16.65 9.77 13.28
N GLY A 142 -17.73 9.03 13.52
CA GLY A 142 -18.26 8.02 12.62
C GLY A 142 -17.75 6.60 12.90
N VAL A 143 -16.71 6.38 13.67
CA VAL A 143 -16.29 5.03 14.06
C VAL A 143 -17.27 4.49 15.11
N ARG A 144 -17.92 3.36 14.78
CA ARG A 144 -18.87 2.66 15.65
C ARG A 144 -18.21 1.59 16.51
N SER A 145 -17.38 0.77 15.91
CA SER A 145 -16.66 -0.32 16.58
C SER A 145 -15.42 -0.72 15.83
N THR A 146 -14.49 -1.36 16.53
CA THR A 146 -13.25 -1.92 15.96
C THR A 146 -13.04 -3.34 16.46
N GLU A 147 -12.44 -4.18 15.62
CA GLU A 147 -11.94 -5.49 15.99
C GLU A 147 -10.49 -5.62 15.51
N SER A 148 -9.58 -6.07 16.39
CA SER A 148 -8.15 -6.11 16.10
C SER A 148 -7.65 -7.53 15.98
N PHE A 149 -6.90 -7.81 14.92
CA PHE A 149 -6.25 -9.09 14.63
C PHE A 149 -4.75 -8.90 14.69
N VAL A 150 -4.18 -9.09 15.89
CA VAL A 150 -2.74 -8.93 16.11
C VAL A 150 -1.98 -10.05 15.39
N TYR A 151 -0.97 -9.69 14.62
CA TYR A 151 -0.17 -10.64 13.87
C TYR A 151 0.76 -11.43 14.80
N MET A 152 0.53 -12.71 14.88
CA MET A 152 1.40 -13.60 15.67
C MET A 152 2.61 -14.07 14.86
N LYS A 153 2.43 -14.29 13.56
CA LYS A 153 3.49 -14.77 12.66
C LYS A 153 3.12 -14.53 11.20
N LEU A 154 3.90 -13.75 10.51
CA LEU A 154 3.81 -13.64 9.05
C LEU A 154 4.33 -14.93 8.41
N ARG A 155 3.55 -15.54 7.54
CA ARG A 155 3.90 -16.80 6.85
C ARG A 155 4.30 -16.59 5.41
N LYS A 156 3.72 -15.58 4.77
CA LYS A 156 4.01 -15.24 3.38
C LYS A 156 3.60 -13.80 3.10
N GLN A 157 4.49 -13.05 2.48
CA GLN A 157 4.22 -11.75 1.90
C GLN A 157 4.99 -11.64 0.57
N THR A 158 4.28 -11.44 -0.53
CA THR A 158 4.89 -11.32 -1.86
C THR A 158 4.17 -10.24 -2.64
N TYR A 159 4.91 -9.56 -3.53
CA TYR A 159 4.41 -8.48 -4.39
C TYR A 159 4.59 -8.79 -5.88
N THR A 160 4.83 -10.07 -6.21
CA THR A 160 5.12 -10.55 -7.56
C THR A 160 3.92 -11.31 -8.13
N TRP A 161 2.80 -10.62 -8.36
CA TRP A 161 1.59 -11.23 -8.94
C TRP A 161 1.53 -11.17 -10.48
N GLY A 162 2.57 -10.61 -11.13
CA GLY A 162 2.65 -10.48 -12.58
C GLY A 162 1.74 -9.39 -13.15
N THR A 163 1.46 -9.49 -14.43
CA THR A 163 0.53 -8.61 -15.18
C THR A 163 -0.48 -9.43 -15.97
N ARG A 164 -1.67 -8.90 -16.24
CA ARG A 164 -2.72 -9.55 -17.04
C ARG A 164 -3.20 -8.65 -18.16
#